data_54c337db460931ad2fb7d0a3f247553c
#
_entry.id   54c337db460931ad2fb7d0a3f247553c
#
_cell.length_a   1.000
_cell.length_b   1.000
_cell.length_c   1.000
_cell.angle_alpha   90.00
_cell.angle_beta   90.00
_cell.angle_gamma   90.00
#
_symmetry.space_group_name_H-M   'P 1'
#
loop_
_entity.id
_entity.type
_entity.pdbx_description
1 polymer ?
#
loop_
_entity_poly.entity_id
_entity_poly.type
_entity_poly.pdbx_seq_one_letter_code
_entity_poly.pdbx_strand_id
1 'polypeptide(L)'
;LLDRFGVGGQINFKLSASTMLYVSLMYNKFNDDMTQHKMKLQNIKLPGALQQSPVQDIMARIHYELEARKRTVETGMVQVGGRTQWRDYDIDYDISTSKSYATDRRSAIQERVPDIGFRIDKTNDIRFPSIEITSGDPTDYSKGSLEWLDHQMYEMWDDVTAGKINVRRDFNTRFPTYLQTGVRYRGQEKTRDR
;
A
#
# COMPACT_ATOMS: atom_id res chain seq x y z
N LEU A 1 -4.63 -14.40 -2.43
CA LEU A 1 -4.30 -14.39 -3.86
C LEU A 1 -4.06 -12.95 -4.31
N LEU A 2 -2.94 -12.74 -5.01
CA LEU A 2 -2.58 -11.45 -5.57
C LEU A 2 -2.64 -11.56 -7.09
N ASP A 3 -3.46 -10.73 -7.72
CA ASP A 3 -3.59 -10.68 -9.18
C ASP A 3 -3.40 -9.24 -9.67
N ARG A 4 -2.62 -9.08 -10.73
CA ARG A 4 -2.34 -7.78 -11.34
C ARG A 4 -2.44 -7.87 -12.84
N PHE A 5 -3.18 -6.95 -13.41
CA PHE A 5 -3.29 -6.77 -14.84
C PHE A 5 -2.98 -5.31 -15.19
N GLY A 6 -2.20 -5.10 -16.22
CA GLY A 6 -1.90 -3.77 -16.73
C GLY A 6 -1.75 -3.79 -18.24
N VAL A 7 -2.32 -2.80 -18.88
CA VAL A 7 -2.17 -2.56 -20.32
C VAL A 7 -1.92 -1.08 -20.53
N GLY A 8 -1.03 -0.76 -21.45
CA GLY A 8 -0.75 0.61 -21.85
C GLY A 8 -0.25 0.68 -23.28
N GLY A 9 -0.44 1.82 -23.88
CA GLY A 9 0.02 2.10 -25.22
C GLY A 9 0.25 3.58 -25.44
N GLN A 10 1.10 3.88 -26.40
CA GLN A 10 1.41 5.25 -26.82
C GLN A 10 1.44 5.31 -28.34
N ILE A 11 0.81 6.36 -28.89
CA ILE A 11 0.87 6.70 -30.31
C ILE A 11 1.61 8.04 -30.44
N ASN A 12 2.60 8.06 -31.31
CA ASN A 12 3.39 9.24 -31.61
C ASN A 12 3.03 9.75 -33.00
N PHE A 13 2.80 11.07 -33.11
CA PHE A 13 2.46 11.77 -34.33
C PHE A 13 3.58 12.75 -34.66
N LYS A 14 4.26 12.54 -35.77
CA LYS A 14 5.24 13.49 -36.28
C LYS A 14 4.52 14.54 -37.13
N LEU A 15 4.25 15.71 -36.56
CA LEU A 15 3.58 16.81 -37.26
C LEU A 15 4.50 17.55 -38.23
N SER A 16 5.79 17.66 -37.89
CA SER A 16 6.80 18.30 -38.73
C SER A 16 8.19 17.73 -38.43
N ALA A 17 9.22 18.22 -39.08
CA ALA A 17 10.60 17.85 -38.77
C ALA A 17 10.99 18.22 -37.32
N SER A 18 10.37 19.27 -36.77
CA SER A 18 10.68 19.83 -35.45
C SER A 18 9.64 19.54 -34.36
N THR A 19 8.49 18.95 -34.70
CA THR A 19 7.38 18.76 -33.75
C THR A 19 6.86 17.34 -33.76
N MET A 20 6.85 16.72 -32.59
CA MET A 20 6.25 15.42 -32.34
C MET A 20 5.23 15.54 -31.20
N LEU A 21 4.05 15.00 -31.41
CA LEU A 21 3.01 14.85 -30.40
C LEU A 21 2.86 13.38 -30.02
N TYR A 22 2.34 13.12 -28.81
CA TYR A 22 1.98 11.78 -28.39
C TYR A 22 0.68 11.76 -27.59
N VAL A 23 0.01 10.63 -27.65
CA VAL A 23 -1.09 10.26 -26.76
C VAL A 23 -0.72 8.94 -26.12
N SER A 24 -0.79 8.89 -24.81
CA SER A 24 -0.52 7.69 -24.01
C SER A 24 -1.75 7.33 -23.20
N LEU A 25 -2.06 6.04 -23.17
CA LEU A 25 -3.16 5.46 -22.41
C LEU A 25 -2.58 4.37 -21.51
N MET A 26 -3.10 4.27 -20.29
CA MET A 26 -2.74 3.22 -19.35
C MET A 26 -3.98 2.80 -18.56
N TYR A 27 -4.11 1.49 -18.35
CA TYR A 27 -5.07 0.91 -17.43
C TYR A 27 -4.39 -0.16 -16.58
N ASN A 28 -4.63 -0.11 -15.27
CA ASN A 28 -4.14 -1.10 -14.33
C ASN A 28 -5.29 -1.55 -13.43
N LYS A 29 -5.30 -2.85 -13.16
CA LYS A 29 -6.17 -3.47 -12.18
C LYS A 29 -5.34 -4.32 -11.23
N PHE A 30 -5.64 -4.18 -9.95
CA PHE A 30 -5.00 -4.90 -8.87
C PHE A 30 -6.09 -5.54 -8.00
N ASN A 31 -5.99 -6.83 -7.77
CA ASN A 31 -6.85 -7.57 -6.85
C ASN A 31 -5.98 -8.23 -5.80
N ASP A 32 -6.35 -8.04 -4.56
CA ASP A 32 -5.73 -8.68 -3.40
C ASP A 32 -6.82 -9.37 -2.59
N ASP A 33 -6.74 -10.69 -2.51
CA ASP A 33 -7.65 -11.52 -1.75
C ASP A 33 -6.83 -12.26 -0.68
N MET A 34 -7.02 -11.85 0.55
CA MET A 34 -6.24 -12.29 1.70
C MET A 34 -7.14 -12.92 2.76
N THR A 35 -6.76 -14.10 3.21
CA THR A 35 -7.29 -14.68 4.44
C THR A 35 -6.14 -14.81 5.43
N GLN A 36 -6.34 -14.31 6.63
CA GLN A 36 -5.31 -14.29 7.67
C GLN A 36 -5.86 -14.87 8.97
N HIS A 37 -5.14 -15.84 9.51
CA HIS A 37 -5.35 -16.37 10.84
C HIS A 37 -4.28 -15.79 11.76
N LYS A 38 -4.70 -15.14 12.83
CA LYS A 38 -3.80 -14.53 13.81
C LYS A 38 -4.09 -15.12 15.18
N MET A 39 -3.04 -15.46 15.88
CA MET A 39 -3.07 -15.77 17.30
C MET A 39 -2.32 -14.67 18.03
N LYS A 40 -2.97 -14.03 18.98
CA LYS A 40 -2.40 -12.93 19.76
C LYS A 40 -2.46 -13.26 21.24
N LEU A 41 -1.35 -13.08 21.95
CA LEU A 41 -1.31 -13.13 23.41
C LEU A 41 -1.61 -11.71 23.93
N GLN A 42 -2.65 -11.57 24.73
CA GLN A 42 -3.04 -10.28 25.30
C GLN A 42 -3.24 -10.38 26.81
N ASN A 43 -3.27 -9.19 27.46
CA ASN A 43 -3.41 -9.07 28.90
C ASN A 43 -2.38 -9.89 29.68
N ILE A 44 -1.15 -9.86 29.20
CA ILE A 44 -0.02 -10.52 29.85
C ILE A 44 0.18 -9.91 31.24
N LYS A 45 -0.10 -10.69 32.28
CA LYS A 45 0.17 -10.32 33.67
C LYS A 45 1.58 -10.75 33.99
N LEU A 46 2.53 -9.84 33.89
CA LEU A 46 3.91 -10.03 34.34
C LEU A 46 4.05 -9.45 35.74
N PRO A 47 4.46 -10.23 36.74
CA PRO A 47 4.95 -9.66 37.99
C PRO A 47 6.14 -8.77 37.67
N GLY A 48 6.18 -7.54 38.20
CA GLY A 48 7.16 -6.51 37.81
C GLY A 48 8.64 -6.94 37.91
N ALA A 49 8.97 -7.89 38.81
CA ALA A 49 10.33 -8.44 38.95
C ALA A 49 10.74 -9.41 37.82
N LEU A 50 9.80 -9.92 37.01
CA LEU A 50 10.07 -10.93 35.97
C LEU A 50 10.29 -10.34 34.59
N GLN A 51 10.09 -9.03 34.37
CA GLN A 51 10.27 -8.40 33.07
C GLN A 51 11.71 -8.50 32.52
N GLN A 52 12.69 -8.65 33.42
CA GLN A 52 14.12 -8.74 33.06
C GLN A 52 14.64 -10.20 33.03
N SER A 53 13.84 -11.16 33.42
CA SER A 53 14.24 -12.59 33.36
C SER A 53 14.26 -13.09 31.94
N PRO A 54 15.29 -13.89 31.55
CA PRO A 54 15.30 -14.55 30.26
C PRO A 54 14.18 -15.61 30.12
N VAL A 55 13.74 -16.20 31.25
CA VAL A 55 12.61 -17.13 31.30
C VAL A 55 11.48 -16.50 32.09
N GLN A 56 10.29 -16.52 31.55
CA GLN A 56 9.11 -15.87 32.14
C GLN A 56 7.90 -16.80 32.07
N ASP A 57 7.28 -17.06 33.22
CA ASP A 57 5.98 -17.70 33.30
C ASP A 57 4.90 -16.61 33.38
N ILE A 58 3.95 -16.64 32.46
CA ILE A 58 2.92 -15.62 32.32
C ILE A 58 1.54 -16.24 32.22
N MET A 59 0.53 -15.54 32.69
CA MET A 59 -0.86 -15.79 32.37
C MET A 59 -1.35 -14.81 31.33
N ALA A 60 -1.96 -15.31 30.29
CA ALA A 60 -2.43 -14.48 29.18
C ALA A 60 -3.80 -14.95 28.67
N ARG A 61 -4.42 -14.11 27.87
CA ARG A 61 -5.54 -14.50 27.03
C ARG A 61 -5.03 -14.74 25.63
N ILE A 62 -5.57 -15.78 24.99
CA ILE A 62 -5.36 -15.97 23.55
C ILE A 62 -6.53 -15.33 22.82
N HIS A 63 -6.20 -14.55 21.81
CA HIS A 63 -7.17 -14.05 20.85
C HIS A 63 -6.90 -14.72 19.51
N TYR A 64 -7.88 -15.42 19.02
CA TYR A 64 -7.90 -15.98 17.66
C TYR A 64 -8.66 -15.02 16.77
N GLU A 65 -8.01 -14.49 15.76
CA GLU A 65 -8.61 -13.59 14.78
C GLU A 65 -8.56 -14.24 13.40
N LEU A 66 -9.72 -14.39 12.80
CA LEU A 66 -9.86 -14.73 11.39
C LEU A 66 -10.24 -13.46 10.65
N GLU A 67 -9.42 -13.06 9.70
CA GLU A 67 -9.65 -11.91 8.84
C GLU A 67 -9.70 -12.35 7.38
N ALA A 68 -10.78 -12.00 6.70
CA ALA A 68 -10.88 -12.08 5.25
C ALA A 68 -10.94 -10.65 4.69
N ARG A 69 -10.07 -10.35 3.74
CA ARG A 69 -10.00 -9.04 3.11
C ARG A 69 -9.92 -9.18 1.61
N LYS A 70 -10.75 -8.43 0.91
CA LYS A 70 -10.73 -8.32 -0.54
C LYS A 70 -10.57 -6.87 -0.94
N ARG A 71 -9.48 -6.58 -1.64
CA ARG A 71 -9.18 -5.25 -2.13
C ARG A 71 -9.05 -5.28 -3.64
N THR A 72 -9.74 -4.36 -4.31
CA THR A 72 -9.61 -4.12 -5.73
C THR A 72 -9.23 -2.67 -5.96
N VAL A 73 -8.26 -2.43 -6.83
CA VAL A 73 -7.87 -1.07 -7.25
C VAL A 73 -7.81 -1.06 -8.77
N GLU A 74 -8.51 -0.13 -9.38
CA GLU A 74 -8.49 0.11 -10.82
C GLU A 74 -8.00 1.53 -11.07
N THR A 75 -7.10 1.70 -12.03
CA THR A 75 -6.55 3.01 -12.39
C THR A 75 -6.50 3.14 -13.89
N GLY A 76 -7.14 4.17 -14.42
CA GLY A 76 -7.02 4.62 -15.79
C GLY A 76 -6.27 5.93 -15.89
N MET A 77 -5.43 6.10 -16.90
CA MET A 77 -4.69 7.33 -17.18
C MET A 77 -4.70 7.64 -18.67
N VAL A 78 -4.89 8.91 -18.97
CA VAL A 78 -4.71 9.49 -20.31
C VAL A 78 -3.67 10.61 -20.19
N GLN A 79 -2.72 10.62 -21.09
CA GLN A 79 -1.72 11.67 -21.21
C GLN A 79 -1.58 12.11 -22.65
N VAL A 80 -1.57 13.40 -22.87
CA VAL A 80 -1.30 14.02 -24.17
C VAL A 80 -0.14 14.97 -23.99
N GLY A 81 0.82 14.92 -24.90
CA GLY A 81 1.99 15.78 -24.81
C GLY A 81 2.73 15.88 -26.14
N GLY A 82 3.83 16.58 -26.09
CA GLY A 82 4.67 16.75 -27.27
C GLY A 82 6.03 17.33 -26.93
N ARG A 83 6.86 17.28 -27.96
CA ARG A 83 8.16 17.93 -28.00
C ARG A 83 8.26 18.75 -29.27
N THR A 84 8.67 20.02 -29.15
CA THR A 84 8.85 20.93 -30.25
C THR A 84 10.23 21.57 -30.17
N GLN A 85 10.99 21.49 -31.25
CA GLN A 85 12.20 22.25 -31.41
C GLN A 85 11.84 23.56 -32.13
N TRP A 86 12.07 24.68 -31.48
CA TRP A 86 11.85 26.02 -32.01
C TRP A 86 13.12 26.88 -31.92
N ARG A 87 13.79 27.07 -33.04
CA ARG A 87 15.12 27.68 -33.13
C ARG A 87 16.12 26.91 -32.26
N ASP A 88 16.72 27.56 -31.24
CA ASP A 88 17.68 27.00 -30.29
C ASP A 88 17.01 26.41 -29.03
N TYR A 89 15.68 26.32 -29.02
CA TYR A 89 14.92 25.86 -27.86
C TYR A 89 14.29 24.49 -28.11
N ASP A 90 14.49 23.58 -27.16
CA ASP A 90 13.72 22.36 -27.05
C ASP A 90 12.62 22.57 -25.99
N ILE A 91 11.38 22.37 -26.40
CA ILE A 91 10.19 22.56 -25.55
C ILE A 91 9.49 21.21 -25.44
N ASP A 92 9.36 20.68 -24.21
CA ASP A 92 8.54 19.52 -23.90
C ASP A 92 7.38 19.92 -23.01
N TYR A 93 6.21 19.37 -23.31
CA TYR A 93 4.97 19.68 -22.61
C TYR A 93 4.06 18.47 -22.58
N ASP A 94 3.32 18.32 -21.48
CA ASP A 94 2.22 17.35 -21.39
C ASP A 94 1.14 17.80 -20.41
N ILE A 95 -0.03 17.21 -20.61
CA ILE A 95 -1.14 17.21 -19.69
C ILE A 95 -1.62 15.78 -19.52
N SER A 96 -1.96 15.41 -18.31
CA SER A 96 -2.47 14.07 -17.98
C SER A 96 -3.61 14.15 -16.99
N THR A 97 -4.51 13.18 -17.10
CA THR A 97 -5.53 12.90 -16.09
C THR A 97 -5.51 11.42 -15.77
N SER A 98 -5.65 11.10 -14.49
CA SER A 98 -5.82 9.73 -14.03
C SER A 98 -6.97 9.67 -13.04
N LYS A 99 -7.72 8.56 -13.12
CA LYS A 99 -8.80 8.22 -12.20
C LYS A 99 -8.52 6.86 -11.61
N SER A 100 -8.54 6.79 -10.29
CA SER A 100 -8.43 5.53 -9.56
C SER A 100 -9.68 5.31 -8.74
N TYR A 101 -10.18 4.07 -8.79
CA TYR A 101 -11.25 3.58 -7.93
C TYR A 101 -10.75 2.39 -7.16
N ALA A 102 -10.99 2.37 -5.87
CA ALA A 102 -10.62 1.26 -5.01
C ALA A 102 -11.79 0.85 -4.11
N THR A 103 -11.98 -0.47 -3.99
CA THR A 103 -12.84 -1.07 -2.97
C THR A 103 -11.99 -1.86 -1.99
N ASP A 104 -12.31 -1.78 -0.71
CA ASP A 104 -11.65 -2.53 0.35
C ASP A 104 -12.73 -3.10 1.28
N ARG A 105 -12.97 -4.41 1.17
CA ARG A 105 -13.92 -5.15 2.00
C ARG A 105 -13.15 -6.00 2.98
N ARG A 106 -13.47 -5.84 4.25
CA ARG A 106 -12.87 -6.58 5.34
C ARG A 106 -13.97 -7.18 6.20
N SER A 107 -13.84 -8.47 6.47
CA SER A 107 -14.64 -9.15 7.48
C SER A 107 -13.67 -9.81 8.46
N ALA A 108 -13.86 -9.58 9.73
CA ALA A 108 -13.02 -10.18 10.74
C ALA A 108 -13.85 -10.60 11.96
N ILE A 109 -13.48 -11.71 12.53
CA ILE A 109 -14.05 -12.27 13.76
C ILE A 109 -12.92 -12.50 14.75
N GLN A 110 -13.12 -12.17 16.00
CA GLN A 110 -12.16 -12.44 17.07
C GLN A 110 -12.84 -13.17 18.21
N GLU A 111 -12.24 -14.29 18.57
CA GLU A 111 -12.58 -15.08 19.74
C GLU A 111 -11.50 -14.97 20.79
N ARG A 112 -11.89 -15.08 22.05
CA ARG A 112 -11.00 -14.99 23.20
C ARG A 112 -11.08 -16.27 24.02
N VAL A 113 -9.93 -16.89 24.31
CA VAL A 113 -9.78 -17.99 25.28
C VAL A 113 -9.00 -17.44 26.49
N PRO A 114 -9.59 -17.42 27.69
CA PRO A 114 -8.97 -16.84 28.88
C PRO A 114 -8.01 -17.82 29.57
N ASP A 115 -7.17 -17.26 30.44
CA ASP A 115 -6.44 -17.98 31.49
C ASP A 115 -5.54 -19.12 31.02
N ILE A 116 -4.77 -18.88 29.97
CA ILE A 116 -3.75 -19.79 29.48
C ILE A 116 -2.38 -19.40 30.05
N GLY A 117 -1.70 -20.36 30.67
CA GLY A 117 -0.33 -20.16 31.16
C GLY A 117 0.70 -20.46 30.08
N PHE A 118 1.71 -19.61 30.01
CA PHE A 118 2.81 -19.74 29.06
C PHE A 118 4.14 -19.58 29.77
N ARG A 119 5.12 -20.37 29.34
CA ARG A 119 6.55 -20.13 29.61
C ARG A 119 7.18 -19.56 28.35
N ILE A 120 7.76 -18.36 28.46
CA ILE A 120 8.51 -17.71 27.39
C ILE A 120 9.97 -17.76 27.76
N ASP A 121 10.79 -18.44 26.97
CA ASP A 121 12.23 -18.55 27.17
C ASP A 121 12.97 -17.81 26.04
N LYS A 122 13.72 -16.78 26.42
CA LYS A 122 14.52 -15.89 25.56
C LYS A 122 16.02 -16.18 25.67
N THR A 123 16.41 -17.26 26.39
CA THR A 123 17.82 -17.57 26.69
C THR A 123 18.66 -17.72 25.43
N ASN A 124 18.12 -18.41 24.44
CA ASN A 124 18.85 -18.70 23.19
C ASN A 124 18.74 -17.60 22.15
N ASP A 125 17.55 -17.04 21.95
CA ASP A 125 17.32 -15.93 21.00
C ASP A 125 16.17 -15.03 21.49
N ILE A 126 16.50 -13.77 21.74
CA ILE A 126 15.51 -12.79 22.19
C ILE A 126 14.49 -12.42 21.10
N ARG A 127 14.86 -12.59 19.82
CA ARG A 127 13.98 -12.27 18.67
C ARG A 127 13.01 -13.42 18.37
N PHE A 128 13.40 -14.66 18.69
CA PHE A 128 12.62 -15.86 18.46
C PHE A 128 12.58 -16.70 19.75
N PRO A 129 11.85 -16.22 20.78
CA PRO A 129 11.75 -16.95 22.04
C PRO A 129 11.01 -18.27 21.85
N SER A 130 11.37 -19.29 22.61
CA SER A 130 10.53 -20.47 22.72
C SER A 130 9.33 -20.18 23.59
N ILE A 131 8.17 -20.71 23.21
CA ILE A 131 6.90 -20.52 23.92
C ILE A 131 6.32 -21.89 24.19
N GLU A 132 6.12 -22.20 25.48
CA GLU A 132 5.52 -23.44 25.94
C GLU A 132 4.23 -23.14 26.72
N ILE A 133 3.20 -23.96 26.53
CA ILE A 133 1.96 -23.85 27.29
C ILE A 133 2.15 -24.62 28.59
N THR A 134 2.00 -23.94 29.72
CA THR A 134 2.21 -24.51 31.05
C THR A 134 0.91 -24.85 31.77
N SER A 135 -0.19 -24.22 31.40
CA SER A 135 -1.52 -24.54 31.95
C SER A 135 -2.63 -24.06 31.03
N GLY A 136 -3.79 -24.69 31.13
CA GLY A 136 -4.94 -24.44 30.29
C GLY A 136 -4.85 -25.15 28.94
N ASP A 137 -5.93 -25.16 28.21
CA ASP A 137 -6.01 -25.68 26.83
C ASP A 137 -6.42 -24.54 25.88
N PRO A 138 -5.50 -24.09 25.00
CA PRO A 138 -5.80 -23.03 24.05
C PRO A 138 -6.84 -23.44 23.00
N THR A 139 -7.08 -24.73 22.84
CA THR A 139 -8.07 -25.27 21.89
C THR A 139 -9.43 -25.55 22.53
N ASP A 140 -9.57 -25.33 23.83
CA ASP A 140 -10.86 -25.45 24.53
C ASP A 140 -11.77 -24.26 24.23
N TYR A 141 -12.39 -24.29 23.08
CA TYR A 141 -13.34 -23.26 22.66
C TYR A 141 -14.61 -23.21 23.51
N SER A 142 -14.86 -24.23 24.38
CA SER A 142 -15.98 -24.17 25.30
C SER A 142 -15.86 -23.05 26.34
N LYS A 143 -14.63 -22.65 26.65
CA LYS A 143 -14.29 -21.49 27.48
C LYS A 143 -14.12 -20.20 26.68
N GLY A 144 -14.18 -20.30 25.37
CA GLY A 144 -14.07 -19.20 24.46
C GLY A 144 -15.30 -18.30 24.49
N SER A 145 -15.09 -17.06 24.14
CA SER A 145 -16.18 -16.11 23.89
C SER A 145 -15.90 -15.27 22.67
N LEU A 146 -16.93 -15.06 21.86
CA LEU A 146 -16.85 -14.09 20.78
C LEU A 146 -16.64 -12.69 21.40
N GLU A 147 -15.58 -12.04 20.99
CA GLU A 147 -15.24 -10.71 21.48
C GLU A 147 -15.80 -9.63 20.55
N TRP A 148 -15.60 -9.81 19.25
CA TRP A 148 -16.19 -8.92 18.26
C TRP A 148 -16.30 -9.57 16.87
N LEU A 149 -17.23 -9.07 16.11
CA LEU A 149 -17.40 -9.31 14.68
C LEU A 149 -17.39 -7.95 13.99
N ASP A 150 -16.53 -7.78 13.01
CA ASP A 150 -16.38 -6.53 12.26
C ASP A 150 -16.56 -6.79 10.77
N HIS A 151 -17.33 -5.91 10.14
CA HIS A 151 -17.47 -5.88 8.69
C HIS A 151 -17.34 -4.45 8.22
N GLN A 152 -16.36 -4.21 7.40
CA GLN A 152 -16.05 -2.88 6.87
C GLN A 152 -16.02 -2.94 5.36
N MET A 153 -16.57 -1.92 4.72
CA MET A 153 -16.48 -1.69 3.31
C MET A 153 -16.10 -0.24 3.07
N TYR A 154 -15.05 -0.04 2.31
CA TYR A 154 -14.60 1.29 1.92
C TYR A 154 -14.59 1.39 0.40
N GLU A 155 -15.03 2.53 -0.10
CA GLU A 155 -14.89 2.95 -1.48
C GLU A 155 -14.04 4.22 -1.53
N MET A 156 -13.10 4.26 -2.43
CA MET A 156 -12.13 5.36 -2.54
C MET A 156 -11.97 5.76 -3.99
N TRP A 157 -12.01 7.06 -4.21
CA TRP A 157 -11.74 7.68 -5.52
C TRP A 157 -10.53 8.60 -5.39
N ASP A 158 -9.68 8.58 -6.40
CA ASP A 158 -8.50 9.45 -6.48
C ASP A 158 -8.38 9.97 -7.91
N ASP A 159 -8.75 11.23 -8.10
CA ASP A 159 -8.69 11.93 -9.37
C ASP A 159 -7.48 12.86 -9.38
N VAL A 160 -6.60 12.68 -10.36
CA VAL A 160 -5.38 13.49 -10.50
C VAL A 160 -5.36 14.14 -11.87
N THR A 161 -5.11 15.45 -11.91
CA THR A 161 -4.80 16.18 -13.12
C THR A 161 -3.41 16.82 -12.97
N ALA A 162 -2.56 16.65 -13.97
CA ALA A 162 -1.24 17.21 -13.96
C ALA A 162 -0.88 17.78 -15.33
N GLY A 163 -0.02 18.77 -15.34
CA GLY A 163 0.54 19.34 -16.56
C GLY A 163 1.94 19.86 -16.30
N LYS A 164 2.77 19.81 -17.32
CA LYS A 164 4.12 20.41 -17.27
C LYS A 164 4.49 21.02 -18.61
N ILE A 165 5.37 21.99 -18.54
CA ILE A 165 6.09 22.53 -19.68
C ILE A 165 7.54 22.77 -19.24
N ASN A 166 8.49 22.30 -20.03
CA ASN A 166 9.91 22.54 -19.85
C ASN A 166 10.48 23.16 -21.12
N VAL A 167 11.41 24.05 -20.95
CA VAL A 167 12.14 24.72 -22.02
C VAL A 167 13.64 24.56 -21.77
N ARG A 168 14.34 24.04 -22.73
CA ARG A 168 15.79 23.88 -22.72
C ARG A 168 16.39 24.66 -23.87
N ARG A 169 17.51 25.35 -23.59
CA ARG A 169 18.34 25.98 -24.60
C ARG A 169 19.78 25.53 -24.45
N ASP A 170 20.35 25.01 -25.53
CA ASP A 170 21.77 24.65 -25.59
C ASP A 170 22.58 25.88 -26.08
N PHE A 171 23.74 26.10 -25.45
CA PHE A 171 24.65 27.19 -25.77
C PHE A 171 25.92 26.62 -26.38
N ASN A 172 26.29 27.14 -27.54
CA ASN A 172 27.53 26.76 -28.21
C ASN A 172 28.71 27.52 -27.60
N THR A 173 29.15 27.11 -26.41
CA THR A 173 30.28 27.68 -25.68
C THR A 173 31.47 26.72 -25.72
N ARG A 174 32.64 27.18 -25.21
CA ARG A 174 33.86 26.32 -25.12
C ARG A 174 33.60 25.01 -24.38
N PHE A 175 32.65 25.00 -23.43
CA PHE A 175 32.16 23.80 -22.74
C PHE A 175 30.70 23.57 -23.11
N PRO A 176 30.25 22.31 -23.34
CA PRO A 176 28.85 22.01 -23.57
C PRO A 176 28.00 22.53 -22.40
N THR A 177 27.19 23.51 -22.63
CA THR A 177 26.38 24.18 -21.59
C THR A 177 24.93 24.26 -22.06
N TYR A 178 24.00 24.02 -21.17
CA TYR A 178 22.58 24.23 -21.42
C TYR A 178 21.91 24.88 -20.23
N LEU A 179 20.82 25.58 -20.49
CA LEU A 179 19.88 26.07 -19.48
C LEU A 179 18.54 25.36 -19.68
N GLN A 180 17.99 24.81 -18.61
CA GLN A 180 16.67 24.20 -18.62
C GLN A 180 15.83 24.77 -17.48
N THR A 181 14.60 25.15 -17.80
CA THR A 181 13.61 25.64 -16.83
C THR A 181 12.24 25.08 -17.19
N GLY A 182 11.31 25.10 -16.24
CA GLY A 182 9.97 24.61 -16.49
C GLY A 182 9.02 24.89 -15.34
N VAL A 183 7.75 24.61 -15.61
CA VAL A 183 6.65 24.71 -14.64
C VAL A 183 5.89 23.38 -14.65
N ARG A 184 5.50 22.93 -13.46
CA ARG A 184 4.66 21.76 -13.27
C ARG A 184 3.49 22.12 -12.37
N TYR A 185 2.31 21.69 -12.77
CA TYR A 185 1.07 21.74 -11.99
C TYR A 185 0.61 20.33 -11.66
N ARG A 186 0.04 20.12 -10.46
CA ARG A 186 -0.65 18.90 -10.08
C ARG A 186 -1.80 19.25 -9.14
N GLY A 187 -3.01 18.91 -9.55
CA GLY A 187 -4.21 18.89 -8.72
C GLY A 187 -4.60 17.46 -8.38
N GLN A 188 -5.05 17.21 -7.16
CA GLN A 188 -5.50 15.90 -6.72
C GLN A 188 -6.71 16.05 -5.81
N GLU A 189 -7.73 15.26 -6.08
CA GLU A 189 -8.93 15.13 -5.25
C GLU A 189 -9.08 13.68 -4.80
N LYS A 190 -9.28 13.47 -3.49
CA LYS A 190 -9.49 12.15 -2.90
C LYS A 190 -10.78 12.14 -2.12
N THR A 191 -11.61 11.14 -2.38
CA THR A 191 -12.84 10.90 -1.64
C THR A 191 -12.82 9.47 -1.10
N ARG A 192 -13.35 9.29 0.11
CA ARG A 192 -13.50 8.00 0.77
C ARG A 192 -14.85 7.93 1.45
N ASP A 193 -15.61 6.90 1.10
CA ASP A 193 -16.86 6.52 1.75
C ASP A 193 -16.66 5.26 2.60
N ARG A 194 -17.50 5.12 3.63
CA ARG A 194 -17.47 4.01 4.58
C ARG A 194 -18.85 3.38 4.70
#